data_262d415e136701e48e10a849980bcb6f
#
_entry.id   262d415e136701e48e10a849980bcb6f
#
_cell.length_a   1.000
_cell.length_b   1.000
_cell.length_c   1.000
_cell.angle_alpha   90.00
_cell.angle_beta   90.00
_cell.angle_gamma   90.00
#
_symmetry.space_group_name_H-M   'P 1'
#
loop_
_entity.id
_entity.type
_entity.pdbx_description
1 polymer ?
#
loop_
_entity_poly.entity_id
_entity_poly.type
_entity_poly.pdbx_seq_one_letter_code
_entity_poly.pdbx_strand_id
1 'polypeptide(L)'
;QPKEEVSPGIPEVFGSLEMSSATSDVDRRKGLARWIASPKNPLTARVMVNRVWHLHFGAGLVNTPSDFGGMGGKPSHPGLLDWLAVRFVKDGWSIKNLHRLILSSKAYQQSGRPSSLGMEKDANNRLLWRFQPRRLEAEAIRDSILQVSGSLDLKMGGPGFSFFEPNTNYVRVYNPKEEFGPLEWRRMIYGHRVRMEQDGVFGAFDRPDAGLI
;
A
#
# COMPACT_ATOMS: atom_id res chain seq x y z
N GLN A 1 -17.30 32.47 12.51
CA GLN A 1 -16.64 33.15 13.65
C GLN A 1 -15.96 32.09 14.50
N PRO A 2 -14.69 32.29 14.91
CA PRO A 2 -14.02 31.39 15.88
C PRO A 2 -14.82 31.45 17.18
N LYS A 3 -15.25 30.29 17.70
CA LYS A 3 -16.12 30.26 18.90
C LYS A 3 -15.31 30.21 20.18
N GLU A 4 -14.41 29.26 20.29
CA GLU A 4 -13.59 29.08 21.50
C GLU A 4 -12.18 28.67 21.09
N GLU A 5 -11.19 29.07 21.91
CA GLU A 5 -9.82 28.63 21.73
C GLU A 5 -9.70 27.18 22.21
N VAL A 6 -9.35 26.26 21.31
CA VAL A 6 -9.25 24.83 21.62
C VAL A 6 -7.78 24.45 21.75
N SER A 7 -7.46 23.75 22.84
CA SER A 7 -6.12 23.16 23.02
C SER A 7 -5.86 22.04 22.01
N PRO A 8 -4.60 21.89 21.54
CA PRO A 8 -4.23 20.79 20.68
C PRO A 8 -4.48 19.45 21.37
N GLY A 9 -5.16 18.53 20.69
CA GLY A 9 -5.55 17.24 21.26
C GLY A 9 -5.57 16.11 20.23
N ILE A 10 -5.77 14.93 20.71
CA ILE A 10 -6.13 13.70 19.99
C ILE A 10 -7.46 13.24 20.52
N PRO A 11 -8.17 12.29 19.85
CA PRO A 11 -9.39 11.71 20.41
C PRO A 11 -9.13 11.14 21.82
N GLU A 12 -9.96 11.50 22.78
CA GLU A 12 -9.81 11.17 24.22
C GLU A 12 -9.60 9.68 24.48
N VAL A 13 -10.22 8.83 23.68
CA VAL A 13 -10.07 7.36 23.75
C VAL A 13 -8.61 6.90 23.61
N PHE A 14 -7.73 7.72 23.04
CA PHE A 14 -6.30 7.43 22.86
C PHE A 14 -5.39 8.18 23.86
N GLY A 15 -5.97 8.86 24.82
CA GLY A 15 -5.26 9.66 25.81
C GLY A 15 -5.24 11.15 25.47
N SER A 16 -4.23 11.86 25.95
CA SER A 16 -4.04 13.29 25.71
C SER A 16 -2.66 13.59 25.12
N LEU A 17 -2.59 14.66 24.35
CA LEU A 17 -1.32 15.31 24.06
C LEU A 17 -1.15 16.39 25.14
N GLU A 18 -0.15 16.28 25.98
CA GLU A 18 0.13 17.25 27.03
C GLU A 18 0.65 18.57 26.40
N MET A 19 -0.27 19.33 25.78
CA MET A 19 0.01 20.58 25.09
C MET A 19 -1.02 21.64 25.44
N SER A 20 -0.57 22.89 25.55
CA SER A 20 -1.44 24.05 25.74
C SER A 20 -1.77 24.77 24.44
N SER A 21 -2.76 25.66 24.46
CA SER A 21 -3.09 26.54 23.34
C SER A 21 -1.92 27.43 22.94
N ALA A 22 -1.01 27.76 23.89
CA ALA A 22 0.19 28.56 23.65
C ALA A 22 1.34 27.76 22.96
N THR A 23 1.21 26.47 22.78
CA THR A 23 2.23 25.63 22.11
C THR A 23 2.43 26.08 20.66
N SER A 24 3.69 26.24 20.23
CA SER A 24 4.01 26.66 18.86
C SER A 24 3.50 25.64 17.81
N ASP A 25 3.19 26.09 16.60
CA ASP A 25 2.75 25.20 15.50
C ASP A 25 3.76 24.09 15.20
N VAL A 26 5.04 24.39 15.29
CA VAL A 26 6.12 23.41 15.08
C VAL A 26 6.05 22.31 16.14
N ASP A 27 5.86 22.69 17.39
CA ASP A 27 5.81 21.72 18.49
C ASP A 27 4.49 20.93 18.51
N ARG A 28 3.38 21.53 18.10
CA ARG A 28 2.10 20.81 17.86
C ARG A 28 2.28 19.71 16.82
N ARG A 29 2.90 20.03 15.67
CA ARG A 29 3.19 19.04 14.60
C ARG A 29 4.13 17.94 15.07
N LYS A 30 5.20 18.29 15.80
CA LYS A 30 6.12 17.33 16.42
C LYS A 30 5.41 16.40 17.42
N GLY A 31 4.53 16.96 18.24
CA GLY A 31 3.76 16.18 19.21
C GLY A 31 2.84 15.18 18.53
N LEU A 32 2.10 15.61 17.51
CA LEU A 32 1.27 14.72 16.71
C LEU A 32 2.10 13.62 16.01
N ALA A 33 3.22 13.99 15.41
CA ALA A 33 4.11 13.04 14.76
C ALA A 33 4.65 11.98 15.75
N ARG A 34 5.07 12.40 16.96
CA ARG A 34 5.51 11.49 18.01
C ARG A 34 4.40 10.56 18.46
N TRP A 35 3.16 11.05 18.58
CA TRP A 35 2.02 10.23 18.94
C TRP A 35 1.71 9.21 17.84
N ILE A 36 1.68 9.62 16.57
CA ILE A 36 1.45 8.70 15.43
C ILE A 36 2.51 7.59 15.41
N ALA A 37 3.78 7.93 15.62
CA ALA A 37 4.89 6.98 15.61
C ALA A 37 5.08 6.22 16.92
N SER A 38 4.28 6.51 17.94
CA SER A 38 4.42 5.89 19.25
C SER A 38 4.04 4.40 19.22
N PRO A 39 4.84 3.51 19.82
CA PRO A 39 4.47 2.11 20.03
C PRO A 39 3.18 1.94 20.86
N LYS A 40 2.80 2.95 21.63
CA LYS A 40 1.57 2.98 22.42
C LYS A 40 0.33 3.34 21.58
N ASN A 41 0.52 3.88 20.36
CA ASN A 41 -0.60 4.16 19.48
C ASN A 41 -1.19 2.83 18.98
N PRO A 42 -2.46 2.52 19.28
CA PRO A 42 -3.03 1.22 18.96
C PRO A 42 -3.38 1.06 17.48
N LEU A 43 -3.41 2.15 16.71
CA LEU A 43 -3.89 2.14 15.33
C LEU A 43 -2.77 2.08 14.30
N THR A 44 -1.69 2.83 14.45
CA THR A 44 -0.69 3.00 13.39
C THR A 44 -0.12 1.66 12.92
N ALA A 45 0.30 0.79 13.85
CA ALA A 45 0.84 -0.51 13.49
C ALA A 45 -0.23 -1.43 12.88
N ARG A 46 -1.46 -1.46 13.43
CA ARG A 46 -2.57 -2.27 12.89
C ARG A 46 -2.95 -1.84 11.49
N VAL A 47 -3.08 -0.54 11.24
CA VAL A 47 -3.42 0.00 9.91
C VAL A 47 -2.33 -0.35 8.90
N MET A 48 -1.05 -0.16 9.24
CA MET A 48 0.05 -0.49 8.35
C MET A 48 0.09 -1.98 8.03
N VAL A 49 0.02 -2.83 9.04
CA VAL A 49 0.00 -4.29 8.87
C VAL A 49 -1.19 -4.73 8.02
N ASN A 50 -2.37 -4.17 8.26
CA ASN A 50 -3.57 -4.51 7.50
C ASN A 50 -3.44 -4.11 6.03
N ARG A 51 -2.83 -2.96 5.72
CA ARG A 51 -2.56 -2.54 4.34
C ARG A 51 -1.57 -3.45 3.63
N VAL A 52 -0.47 -3.82 4.30
CA VAL A 52 0.49 -4.77 3.75
C VAL A 52 -0.16 -6.14 3.53
N TRP A 53 -0.98 -6.61 4.49
CA TRP A 53 -1.77 -7.83 4.33
C TRP A 53 -2.72 -7.77 3.13
N HIS A 54 -3.46 -6.66 3.00
CA HIS A 54 -4.35 -6.42 1.87
C HIS A 54 -3.62 -6.52 0.51
N LEU A 55 -2.43 -5.92 0.41
CA LEU A 55 -1.61 -6.01 -0.80
C LEU A 55 -1.19 -7.44 -1.14
N HIS A 56 -1.03 -8.32 -0.15
CA HIS A 56 -0.68 -9.73 -0.37
C HIS A 56 -1.87 -10.62 -0.67
N PHE A 57 -2.99 -10.45 0.03
CA PHE A 57 -4.14 -11.35 -0.04
C PHE A 57 -5.33 -10.78 -0.84
N GLY A 58 -5.26 -9.53 -1.29
CA GLY A 58 -6.35 -8.86 -2.00
C GLY A 58 -7.47 -8.34 -1.10
N ALA A 59 -7.50 -8.76 0.18
CA ALA A 59 -8.40 -8.25 1.21
C ALA A 59 -7.66 -8.08 2.52
N GLY A 60 -7.98 -7.03 3.28
CA GLY A 60 -7.42 -6.81 4.61
C GLY A 60 -8.02 -7.75 5.66
N LEU A 61 -7.31 -7.97 6.75
CA LEU A 61 -7.90 -8.57 7.96
C LEU A 61 -9.09 -7.73 8.45
N VAL A 62 -8.98 -6.40 8.31
CA VAL A 62 -10.08 -5.45 8.33
C VAL A 62 -10.35 -5.03 6.89
N ASN A 63 -11.54 -5.29 6.38
CA ASN A 63 -11.92 -5.03 5.00
C ASN A 63 -12.15 -3.54 4.66
N THR A 64 -12.13 -2.67 5.66
CA THR A 64 -12.15 -1.21 5.53
C THR A 64 -10.78 -0.63 5.88
N PRO A 65 -9.78 -0.69 4.97
CA PRO A 65 -8.37 -0.37 5.31
C PRO A 65 -8.12 1.08 5.69
N SER A 66 -9.07 1.97 5.41
CA SER A 66 -9.04 3.39 5.77
C SER A 66 -9.96 3.75 6.93
N ASP A 67 -10.71 2.78 7.47
CA ASP A 67 -11.61 2.99 8.60
C ASP A 67 -11.46 1.87 9.64
N PHE A 68 -10.82 2.20 10.75
CA PHE A 68 -10.66 1.37 11.94
C PHE A 68 -11.50 1.89 13.11
N GLY A 69 -12.44 2.80 12.84
CA GLY A 69 -13.35 3.38 13.82
C GLY A 69 -14.59 2.53 14.07
N GLY A 70 -15.55 3.10 14.79
CA GLY A 70 -16.79 2.42 15.14
C GLY A 70 -17.67 2.00 13.97
N MET A 71 -17.54 2.69 12.81
CA MET A 71 -18.27 2.37 11.57
C MET A 71 -17.48 1.44 10.66
N GLY A 72 -16.20 1.19 10.96
CA GLY A 72 -15.33 0.31 10.19
C GLY A 72 -15.67 -1.17 10.35
N GLY A 73 -15.16 -1.98 9.43
CA GLY A 73 -15.33 -3.43 9.47
C GLY A 73 -14.62 -4.07 10.67
N LYS A 74 -15.24 -5.11 11.23
CA LYS A 74 -14.57 -5.91 12.27
C LYS A 74 -13.50 -6.81 11.65
N PRO A 75 -12.34 -6.98 12.31
CA PRO A 75 -11.30 -7.86 11.81
C PRO A 75 -11.77 -9.31 11.73
N SER A 76 -11.43 -10.00 10.65
CA SER A 76 -11.73 -11.44 10.49
C SER A 76 -10.93 -12.30 11.48
N HIS A 77 -9.70 -11.89 11.78
CA HIS A 77 -8.77 -12.58 12.68
C HIS A 77 -8.13 -11.56 13.63
N PRO A 78 -8.83 -11.11 14.70
CA PRO A 78 -8.34 -10.05 15.58
C PRO A 78 -7.02 -10.41 16.25
N GLY A 79 -6.85 -11.62 16.74
CA GLY A 79 -5.61 -12.07 17.35
C GLY A 79 -4.41 -12.07 16.40
N LEU A 80 -4.64 -12.39 15.12
CA LEU A 80 -3.59 -12.32 14.09
C LEU A 80 -3.20 -10.87 13.79
N LEU A 81 -4.18 -9.98 13.66
CA LEU A 81 -3.93 -8.56 13.42
C LEU A 81 -3.09 -7.97 14.56
N ASP A 82 -3.45 -8.26 15.80
CA ASP A 82 -2.75 -7.77 16.99
C ASP A 82 -1.33 -8.33 17.07
N TRP A 83 -1.19 -9.63 16.85
CA TRP A 83 0.12 -10.28 16.85
C TRP A 83 1.06 -9.71 15.78
N LEU A 84 0.57 -9.52 14.55
CA LEU A 84 1.34 -8.92 13.47
C LEU A 84 1.73 -7.47 13.79
N ALA A 85 0.82 -6.69 14.37
CA ALA A 85 1.09 -5.30 14.75
C ALA A 85 2.19 -5.21 15.83
N VAL A 86 2.11 -6.04 16.87
CA VAL A 86 3.13 -6.12 17.92
C VAL A 86 4.48 -6.56 17.35
N ARG A 87 4.45 -7.59 16.48
CA ARG A 87 5.66 -8.09 15.84
C ARG A 87 6.32 -7.05 14.94
N PHE A 88 5.53 -6.32 14.17
CA PHE A 88 6.00 -5.25 13.28
C PHE A 88 6.72 -4.14 14.07
N VAL A 89 6.16 -3.70 15.19
CA VAL A 89 6.81 -2.73 16.09
C VAL A 89 8.10 -3.29 16.68
N LYS A 90 8.08 -4.55 17.18
CA LYS A 90 9.26 -5.24 17.73
C LYS A 90 10.41 -5.38 16.72
N ASP A 91 10.09 -5.62 15.46
CA ASP A 91 11.05 -5.74 14.37
C ASP A 91 11.54 -4.37 13.83
N GLY A 92 11.31 -3.28 14.59
CA GLY A 92 11.74 -1.93 14.25
C GLY A 92 10.99 -1.32 13.06
N TRP A 93 9.71 -1.60 12.92
CA TRP A 93 8.86 -1.11 11.81
C TRP A 93 9.37 -1.56 10.43
N SER A 94 9.99 -2.71 10.35
CA SER A 94 10.58 -3.24 9.12
C SER A 94 9.52 -3.85 8.20
N ILE A 95 9.11 -3.09 7.19
CA ILE A 95 8.19 -3.57 6.14
C ILE A 95 8.78 -4.80 5.43
N LYS A 96 10.09 -4.84 5.22
CA LYS A 96 10.76 -5.98 4.59
C LYS A 96 10.64 -7.28 5.41
N ASN A 97 10.75 -7.19 6.73
CA ASN A 97 10.57 -8.34 7.61
C ASN A 97 9.10 -8.77 7.65
N LEU A 98 8.16 -7.82 7.64
CA LEU A 98 6.74 -8.11 7.56
C LEU A 98 6.39 -8.84 6.25
N HIS A 99 6.91 -8.41 5.10
CA HIS A 99 6.75 -9.13 3.84
C HIS A 99 7.29 -10.57 3.93
N ARG A 100 8.51 -10.78 4.43
CA ARG A 100 9.07 -12.12 4.59
C ARG A 100 8.19 -13.01 5.47
N LEU A 101 7.71 -12.47 6.59
CA LEU A 101 6.85 -13.19 7.51
C LEU A 101 5.55 -13.65 6.85
N ILE A 102 4.90 -12.76 6.09
CA ILE A 102 3.66 -13.08 5.36
C ILE A 102 3.94 -14.13 4.27
N LEU A 103 4.94 -13.91 3.41
CA LEU A 103 5.26 -14.78 2.29
C LEU A 103 5.69 -16.19 2.71
N SER A 104 6.36 -16.32 3.88
CA SER A 104 6.75 -17.62 4.43
C SER A 104 5.64 -18.31 5.23
N SER A 105 4.49 -17.68 5.40
CA SER A 105 3.37 -18.29 6.12
C SER A 105 2.70 -19.41 5.30
N LYS A 106 2.19 -20.43 5.99
CA LYS A 106 1.40 -21.49 5.35
C LYS A 106 0.12 -20.93 4.70
N ALA A 107 -0.46 -19.86 5.23
CA ALA A 107 -1.63 -19.20 4.66
C ALA A 107 -1.33 -18.62 3.27
N TYR A 108 -0.14 -18.07 3.05
CA TYR A 108 0.25 -17.54 1.74
C TYR A 108 0.65 -18.66 0.76
N GLN A 109 1.28 -19.72 1.25
CA GLN A 109 1.81 -20.81 0.43
C GLN A 109 0.81 -21.91 0.12
N GLN A 110 -0.44 -21.80 0.56
CA GLN A 110 -1.46 -22.81 0.27
C GLN A 110 -1.95 -22.73 -1.18
N SER A 111 -2.56 -23.83 -1.64
CA SER A 111 -3.13 -23.93 -2.99
C SER A 111 -4.24 -22.91 -3.22
N GLY A 112 -4.32 -22.38 -4.43
CA GLY A 112 -5.44 -21.56 -4.90
C GLY A 112 -6.65 -22.36 -5.37
N ARG A 113 -6.57 -23.71 -5.44
CA ARG A 113 -7.65 -24.55 -5.95
C ARG A 113 -8.86 -24.53 -5.00
N PRO A 114 -10.06 -24.26 -5.51
CA PRO A 114 -11.27 -24.32 -4.70
C PRO A 114 -11.60 -25.77 -4.31
N SER A 115 -12.23 -25.93 -3.14
CA SER A 115 -12.90 -27.18 -2.75
C SER A 115 -14.39 -26.91 -2.58
N SER A 116 -15.26 -27.90 -2.87
CA SER A 116 -16.71 -27.77 -2.73
C SER A 116 -17.10 -27.39 -1.30
N LEU A 117 -16.52 -28.05 -0.31
CA LEU A 117 -16.76 -27.76 1.11
C LEU A 117 -16.32 -26.33 1.51
N GLY A 118 -15.19 -25.87 1.00
CA GLY A 118 -14.70 -24.50 1.28
C GLY A 118 -15.62 -23.46 0.63
N MET A 119 -16.07 -23.70 -0.59
CA MET A 119 -17.00 -22.80 -1.29
C MET A 119 -18.38 -22.76 -0.62
N GLU A 120 -18.84 -23.87 -0.08
CA GLU A 120 -20.09 -23.93 0.67
C GLU A 120 -20.02 -23.14 1.99
N LYS A 121 -18.92 -23.31 2.75
CA LYS A 121 -18.79 -22.72 4.09
C LYS A 121 -18.28 -21.29 4.08
N ASP A 122 -17.41 -20.93 3.15
CA ASP A 122 -16.75 -19.62 3.10
C ASP A 122 -16.36 -19.27 1.66
N ALA A 123 -17.35 -19.02 0.81
CA ALA A 123 -17.16 -18.69 -0.60
C ALA A 123 -16.23 -17.48 -0.79
N ASN A 124 -16.30 -16.51 0.11
CA ASN A 124 -15.51 -15.28 0.09
C ASN A 124 -14.08 -15.44 0.63
N ASN A 125 -13.69 -16.66 1.02
CA ASN A 125 -12.36 -16.97 1.56
C ASN A 125 -11.95 -16.07 2.77
N ARG A 126 -12.92 -15.68 3.58
CA ARG A 126 -12.69 -14.82 4.74
C ARG A 126 -11.84 -15.52 5.81
N LEU A 127 -11.93 -16.84 5.90
CA LEU A 127 -11.18 -17.66 6.84
C LEU A 127 -9.83 -18.14 6.26
N LEU A 128 -9.47 -17.68 5.06
CA LEU A 128 -8.16 -17.96 4.42
C LEU A 128 -7.92 -19.46 4.21
N TRP A 129 -8.95 -20.23 3.83
CA TRP A 129 -8.85 -21.67 3.60
C TRP A 129 -8.14 -22.04 2.28
N ARG A 130 -7.95 -21.06 1.37
CA ARG A 130 -7.14 -21.18 0.14
C ARG A 130 -6.41 -19.88 -0.13
N PHE A 131 -5.40 -19.90 -0.98
CA PHE A 131 -4.87 -18.67 -1.59
C PHE A 131 -5.83 -18.23 -2.71
N GLN A 132 -6.36 -17.04 -2.60
CA GLN A 132 -7.27 -16.52 -3.64
C GLN A 132 -6.45 -15.98 -4.81
N PRO A 133 -6.52 -16.60 -6.02
CA PRO A 133 -5.88 -16.07 -7.21
C PRO A 133 -6.38 -14.65 -7.50
N ARG A 134 -5.47 -13.78 -7.87
CA ARG A 134 -5.78 -12.42 -8.28
C ARG A 134 -4.98 -12.03 -9.50
N ARG A 135 -5.49 -11.08 -10.25
CA ARG A 135 -4.78 -10.48 -11.37
C ARG A 135 -3.57 -9.71 -10.86
N LEU A 136 -2.46 -9.80 -11.58
CA LEU A 136 -1.29 -8.96 -11.31
C LEU A 136 -1.55 -7.54 -11.82
N GLU A 137 -0.99 -6.56 -11.12
CA GLU A 137 -0.98 -5.17 -11.57
C GLU A 137 -0.11 -5.03 -12.82
N ALA A 138 -0.42 -4.05 -13.68
CA ALA A 138 0.29 -3.81 -14.93
C ALA A 138 1.82 -3.66 -14.72
N GLU A 139 2.21 -2.97 -13.66
CA GLU A 139 3.60 -2.79 -13.27
C GLU A 139 4.31 -4.11 -12.97
N ALA A 140 3.64 -5.00 -12.26
CA ALA A 140 4.17 -6.32 -11.93
C ALA A 140 4.23 -7.23 -13.17
N ILE A 141 3.24 -7.14 -14.08
CA ILE A 141 3.25 -7.87 -15.36
C ILE A 141 4.46 -7.46 -16.19
N ARG A 142 4.67 -6.15 -16.36
CA ARG A 142 5.81 -5.63 -17.13
C ARG A 142 7.15 -6.08 -16.53
N ASP A 143 7.33 -5.88 -15.23
CA ASP A 143 8.57 -6.29 -14.56
C ASP A 143 8.81 -7.80 -14.69
N SER A 144 7.75 -8.61 -14.66
CA SER A 144 7.83 -10.05 -14.89
C SER A 144 8.24 -10.41 -16.32
N ILE A 145 7.71 -9.70 -17.33
CA ILE A 145 8.10 -9.88 -18.73
C ILE A 145 9.59 -9.60 -18.90
N LEU A 146 10.08 -8.47 -18.39
CA LEU A 146 11.49 -8.11 -18.44
C LEU A 146 12.37 -9.09 -17.64
N GLN A 147 11.88 -9.60 -16.52
CA GLN A 147 12.60 -10.60 -15.72
C GLN A 147 12.76 -11.92 -16.49
N VAL A 148 11.70 -12.41 -17.10
CA VAL A 148 11.73 -13.68 -17.87
C VAL A 148 12.57 -13.56 -19.12
N SER A 149 12.56 -12.39 -19.81
CA SER A 149 13.42 -12.13 -20.97
C SER A 149 14.91 -11.89 -20.60
N GLY A 150 15.21 -11.76 -19.30
CA GLY A 150 16.59 -11.46 -18.84
C GLY A 150 17.00 -10.01 -19.01
N SER A 151 16.07 -9.11 -19.39
CA SER A 151 16.37 -7.70 -19.68
C SER A 151 16.15 -6.78 -18.49
N LEU A 152 15.57 -7.25 -17.38
CA LEU A 152 15.24 -6.39 -16.24
C LEU A 152 16.48 -5.83 -15.54
N ASP A 153 16.61 -4.51 -15.55
CA ASP A 153 17.63 -3.79 -14.76
C ASP A 153 17.12 -3.57 -13.32
N LEU A 154 17.78 -4.22 -12.36
CA LEU A 154 17.48 -4.13 -10.93
C LEU A 154 18.19 -2.96 -10.23
N LYS A 155 18.90 -2.11 -10.95
CA LYS A 155 19.63 -0.97 -10.37
C LYS A 155 18.69 -0.10 -9.54
N MET A 156 19.09 0.17 -8.28
CA MET A 156 18.35 1.01 -7.35
C MET A 156 18.82 2.47 -7.45
N GLY A 157 17.86 3.40 -7.30
CA GLY A 157 18.12 4.85 -7.31
C GLY A 157 18.38 5.42 -8.70
N GLY A 158 18.70 6.70 -8.77
CA GLY A 158 18.90 7.42 -10.02
C GLY A 158 17.61 7.91 -10.69
N PRO A 159 17.72 8.51 -11.89
CA PRO A 159 16.59 9.08 -12.61
C PRO A 159 15.59 8.01 -13.07
N GLY A 160 14.32 8.41 -13.18
CA GLY A 160 13.30 7.60 -13.81
C GLY A 160 13.42 7.56 -15.33
N PHE A 161 12.51 6.84 -15.98
CA PHE A 161 12.38 6.79 -17.43
C PHE A 161 10.95 7.17 -17.85
N SER A 162 10.76 7.51 -19.14
CA SER A 162 9.47 7.88 -19.72
C SER A 162 9.11 6.94 -20.87
N PHE A 163 7.83 6.61 -20.99
CA PHE A 163 7.25 5.92 -22.15
C PHE A 163 6.91 6.87 -23.30
N PHE A 164 7.12 8.15 -23.11
CA PHE A 164 6.80 9.19 -24.07
C PHE A 164 8.07 9.90 -24.54
N GLU A 165 8.04 10.36 -25.76
CA GLU A 165 9.10 11.15 -26.33
C GLU A 165 9.28 12.48 -25.59
N PRO A 166 10.52 12.99 -25.46
CA PRO A 166 10.76 14.31 -24.89
C PRO A 166 10.03 15.38 -25.69
N ASN A 167 9.33 16.27 -25.02
CA ASN A 167 8.60 17.35 -25.65
C ASN A 167 9.03 18.70 -25.08
N THR A 168 9.48 19.61 -25.93
CA THR A 168 9.90 20.96 -25.59
C THR A 168 8.82 22.02 -25.79
N ASN A 169 7.62 21.64 -26.28
CA ASN A 169 6.52 22.55 -26.54
C ASN A 169 5.91 23.07 -25.22
N TYR A 170 5.42 24.29 -25.27
CA TYR A 170 4.69 24.91 -24.17
C TYR A 170 3.41 24.12 -23.80
N VAL A 171 2.70 23.61 -24.82
CA VAL A 171 1.61 22.64 -24.62
C VAL A 171 2.21 21.25 -24.62
N ARG A 172 2.10 20.53 -23.50
CA ARG A 172 2.63 19.18 -23.36
C ARG A 172 1.78 18.20 -24.18
N VAL A 173 2.36 17.71 -25.27
CA VAL A 173 1.85 16.60 -26.06
C VAL A 173 2.65 15.37 -25.70
N TYR A 174 1.99 14.27 -25.38
CA TYR A 174 2.62 13.02 -24.97
C TYR A 174 2.58 12.02 -26.13
N ASN A 175 3.62 12.01 -26.95
CA ASN A 175 3.77 11.03 -28.02
C ASN A 175 4.41 9.77 -27.47
N PRO A 176 3.72 8.60 -27.52
CA PRO A 176 4.33 7.35 -27.07
C PRO A 176 5.61 7.04 -27.85
N LYS A 177 6.60 6.48 -27.17
CA LYS A 177 7.78 5.95 -27.83
C LYS A 177 7.42 4.66 -28.57
N GLU A 178 7.95 4.51 -29.78
CA GLU A 178 7.82 3.28 -30.57
C GLU A 178 8.88 2.25 -30.19
N GLU A 179 10.05 2.69 -29.72
CA GLU A 179 11.16 1.82 -29.34
C GLU A 179 11.59 2.09 -27.90
N PHE A 180 11.99 1.01 -27.22
CA PHE A 180 12.49 1.04 -25.85
C PHE A 180 13.90 0.45 -25.79
N GLY A 181 14.75 1.05 -24.96
CA GLY A 181 16.14 0.66 -24.78
C GLY A 181 16.47 0.32 -23.30
N PRO A 182 17.78 0.17 -23.01
CA PRO A 182 18.25 -0.19 -21.68
C PRO A 182 17.80 0.76 -20.56
N LEU A 183 17.53 2.02 -20.85
CA LEU A 183 17.02 2.98 -19.85
C LEU A 183 15.61 2.65 -19.39
N GLU A 184 14.78 2.16 -20.29
CA GLU A 184 13.39 1.76 -20.01
C GLU A 184 13.29 0.33 -19.46
N TRP A 185 14.36 -0.47 -19.45
CA TRP A 185 14.34 -1.84 -18.90
C TRP A 185 14.41 -1.88 -17.38
N ARG A 186 14.44 -0.74 -16.72
CA ARG A 186 14.37 -0.62 -15.28
C ARG A 186 13.00 -1.05 -14.75
N ARG A 187 12.95 -1.38 -13.46
CA ARG A 187 11.68 -1.69 -12.77
C ARG A 187 10.65 -0.57 -12.95
N MET A 188 9.40 -0.94 -13.11
CA MET A 188 8.29 -0.02 -13.38
C MET A 188 8.11 1.08 -12.31
N ILE A 189 8.58 0.86 -11.08
CA ILE A 189 8.62 1.88 -10.03
C ILE A 189 9.41 3.15 -10.44
N TYR A 190 10.28 3.04 -11.43
CA TYR A 190 11.03 4.17 -12.00
C TYR A 190 10.37 4.77 -13.24
N GLY A 191 9.26 4.20 -13.70
CA GLY A 191 8.49 4.71 -14.84
C GLY A 191 7.78 6.02 -14.49
N HIS A 192 7.98 7.06 -15.31
CA HIS A 192 7.28 8.32 -15.18
C HIS A 192 5.80 8.12 -15.48
N ARG A 193 4.92 8.52 -14.57
CA ARG A 193 3.48 8.43 -14.71
C ARG A 193 2.91 9.77 -15.13
N VAL A 194 2.34 9.81 -16.32
CA VAL A 194 1.65 10.98 -16.88
C VAL A 194 0.18 10.92 -16.45
N ARG A 195 -0.36 12.05 -15.97
CA ARG A 195 -1.77 12.13 -15.51
C ARG A 195 -2.77 12.26 -16.65
N MET A 196 -2.35 12.89 -17.76
CA MET A 196 -3.22 13.27 -18.87
C MET A 196 -3.27 12.22 -19.99
N GLU A 197 -2.38 11.25 -19.97
CA GLU A 197 -2.28 10.25 -21.03
C GLU A 197 -1.97 8.89 -20.44
N GLN A 198 -2.66 7.87 -20.92
CA GLN A 198 -2.38 6.48 -20.54
C GLN A 198 -1.48 5.84 -21.58
N ASP A 199 -0.52 5.06 -21.09
CA ASP A 199 0.27 4.18 -21.93
C ASP A 199 -0.65 3.10 -22.53
N GLY A 200 -0.68 3.02 -23.88
CA GLY A 200 -1.59 2.13 -24.61
C GLY A 200 -1.35 0.65 -24.35
N VAL A 201 -0.16 0.24 -23.92
CA VAL A 201 0.16 -1.17 -23.62
C VAL A 201 -0.36 -1.53 -22.22
N PHE A 202 -0.09 -0.71 -21.22
CA PHE A 202 -0.39 -1.03 -19.83
C PHE A 202 -1.80 -0.63 -19.40
N GLY A 203 -2.46 0.25 -20.14
CA GLY A 203 -3.89 0.54 -19.97
C GLY A 203 -4.77 -0.71 -20.10
N ALA A 204 -4.36 -1.67 -20.94
CA ALA A 204 -5.05 -2.95 -21.10
C ALA A 204 -4.94 -3.89 -19.88
N PHE A 205 -4.05 -3.61 -18.93
CA PHE A 205 -3.79 -4.44 -17.75
C PHE A 205 -4.31 -3.81 -16.44
N ASP A 206 -5.43 -3.10 -16.48
CA ASP A 206 -6.06 -2.48 -15.29
C ASP A 206 -5.13 -1.53 -14.52
N ARG A 207 -4.29 -0.78 -15.23
CA ARG A 207 -3.50 0.27 -14.62
C ARG A 207 -4.43 1.35 -14.06
N PRO A 208 -4.31 1.74 -12.77
CA PRO A 208 -5.15 2.78 -12.21
C PRO A 208 -5.01 4.10 -13.00
N ASP A 209 -6.13 4.71 -13.35
CA ASP A 209 -6.13 6.02 -14.01
C ASP A 209 -5.65 7.09 -13.03
N ALA A 210 -4.57 7.78 -13.38
CA ALA A 210 -4.02 8.85 -12.54
C ALA A 210 -4.89 10.10 -12.51
N GLY A 211 -5.84 10.23 -13.44
CA GLY A 211 -6.82 11.33 -13.50
C GLY A 211 -8.00 11.12 -12.55
N LEU A 212 -8.25 9.89 -12.08
CA LEU A 212 -9.39 9.52 -11.23
C LEU A 212 -9.06 9.44 -9.73
N ILE A 213 -7.89 9.90 -9.30
CA ILE A 213 -7.44 9.91 -7.88
C ILE A 213 -7.58 11.31 -7.31
#